data_a21ad734ef39d1a3a99c8990adfb7bda
#
_entry.id   a21ad734ef39d1a3a99c8990adfb7bda
#
_cell.length_a   1.000
_cell.length_b   1.000
_cell.length_c   1.000
_cell.angle_alpha   90.00
_cell.angle_beta   90.00
_cell.angle_gamma   90.00
#
_symmetry.space_group_name_H-M   'P 1'
#
loop_
_entity.id
_entity.type
_entity.pdbx_description
1 polymer ?
#
loop_
_entity_poly.entity_id
_entity_poly.type
_entity_poly.pdbx_seq_one_letter_code
_entity_poly.pdbx_strand_id
1 'polypeptide(L)'
;LPTNNTNEVSNANEVPLVGVNLIKEFEGCHLEAYPDPLTGGLPITIGWGSTRDENGKPFKLGTKISQQTADDLLISQIRNEFLPPLTKIPYWNQMNMNQRGALLSFAYNLGARFYGSSGFNTITRVLKNKQWNKVPDALYLYRNPGTNVEA
;
A
#
# COMPACT_ATOMS: atom_id res chain seq x y z
N LEU A 1 -15.14 -5.35 8.82
CA LEU A 1 -14.14 -5.63 7.81
C LEU A 1 -13.22 -6.76 8.30
N PRO A 2 -12.81 -7.67 7.40
CA PRO A 2 -11.93 -8.76 7.80
C PRO A 2 -10.57 -8.25 8.27
N THR A 3 -10.02 -8.90 9.30
CA THR A 3 -8.70 -8.59 9.83
C THR A 3 -7.96 -9.88 10.16
N ASN A 4 -6.63 -9.78 10.25
CA ASN A 4 -5.81 -10.88 10.74
C ASN A 4 -5.76 -10.85 12.27
N ASN A 5 -5.40 -11.98 12.88
CA ASN A 5 -5.11 -12.01 14.30
C ASN A 5 -3.79 -11.26 14.56
N THR A 6 -3.86 -10.15 15.30
CA THR A 6 -2.70 -9.30 15.54
C THR A 6 -1.79 -9.80 16.68
N ASN A 7 -2.24 -10.82 17.43
CA ASN A 7 -1.50 -11.37 18.57
C ASN A 7 -0.61 -12.57 18.20
N GLU A 8 -0.74 -13.09 16.98
CA GLU A 8 0.04 -14.24 16.53
C GLU A 8 1.21 -13.79 15.66
N VAL A 9 2.31 -14.55 15.72
CA VAL A 9 3.42 -14.38 14.79
C VAL A 9 2.97 -14.97 13.46
N SER A 10 2.87 -14.13 12.45
CA SER A 10 2.35 -14.49 11.14
C SER A 10 3.46 -14.72 10.13
N ASN A 11 3.12 -15.45 9.06
CA ASN A 11 3.98 -15.59 7.90
C ASN A 11 4.32 -14.20 7.33
N ALA A 12 5.60 -14.01 6.96
CA ALA A 12 6.10 -12.76 6.39
C ALA A 12 5.30 -12.32 5.16
N ASN A 13 4.77 -13.29 4.38
CA ASN A 13 4.05 -13.03 3.14
C ASN A 13 2.53 -12.99 3.32
N GLU A 14 2.05 -13.05 4.55
CA GLU A 14 0.62 -12.90 4.81
C GLU A 14 0.18 -11.47 4.57
N VAL A 15 -0.92 -11.29 3.84
CA VAL A 15 -1.48 -9.96 3.56
C VAL A 15 -2.04 -9.37 4.85
N PRO A 16 -1.54 -8.21 5.31
CA PRO A 16 -2.09 -7.57 6.50
C PRO A 16 -3.42 -6.89 6.17
N LEU A 17 -4.53 -7.57 6.45
CA LEU A 17 -5.87 -7.14 6.05
C LEU A 17 -6.27 -5.78 6.62
N VAL A 18 -5.76 -5.41 7.79
CA VAL A 18 -6.02 -4.08 8.34
C VAL A 18 -5.44 -2.99 7.44
N GLY A 19 -4.31 -3.25 6.80
CA GLY A 19 -3.72 -2.34 5.81
C GLY A 19 -4.55 -2.27 4.52
N VAL A 20 -5.09 -3.40 4.08
CA VAL A 20 -6.00 -3.45 2.93
C VAL A 20 -7.24 -2.60 3.21
N ASN A 21 -7.80 -2.72 4.40
CA ASN A 21 -8.97 -1.93 4.80
C ASN A 21 -8.67 -0.43 4.81
N LEU A 22 -7.48 -0.04 5.27
CA LEU A 22 -7.03 1.36 5.23
C LEU A 22 -6.91 1.87 3.79
N ILE A 23 -6.33 1.07 2.90
CA ILE A 23 -6.22 1.43 1.48
C ILE A 23 -7.60 1.65 0.89
N LYS A 24 -8.54 0.74 1.13
CA LYS A 24 -9.91 0.85 0.63
C LYS A 24 -10.61 2.10 1.15
N GLU A 25 -10.38 2.44 2.41
CA GLU A 25 -10.99 3.62 3.04
C GLU A 25 -10.53 4.92 2.36
N PHE A 26 -9.26 5.01 1.97
CA PHE A 26 -8.70 6.20 1.34
C PHE A 26 -8.92 6.26 -0.17
N GLU A 27 -8.85 5.12 -0.86
CA GLU A 27 -8.87 5.12 -2.33
C GLU A 27 -10.27 5.26 -2.92
N GLY A 28 -11.29 4.66 -2.30
CA GLY A 28 -12.58 4.51 -2.94
C GLY A 28 -12.54 3.49 -4.07
N CYS A 29 -13.69 2.93 -4.44
CA CYS A 29 -13.80 1.90 -5.46
C CYS A 29 -14.54 2.41 -6.68
N HIS A 30 -13.96 2.22 -7.86
CA HIS A 30 -14.56 2.57 -9.14
C HIS A 30 -14.68 1.32 -9.99
N LEU A 31 -15.91 0.91 -10.31
CA LEU A 31 -16.16 -0.30 -11.10
C LEU A 31 -16.13 -0.05 -12.61
N GLU A 32 -15.99 1.20 -13.01
CA GLU A 32 -15.77 1.59 -14.41
C GLU A 32 -14.44 2.35 -14.52
N ALA A 33 -13.66 2.01 -15.55
CA ALA A 33 -12.36 2.63 -15.79
C ALA A 33 -12.48 4.14 -16.02
N TYR A 34 -11.57 4.89 -15.46
CA TYR A 34 -11.53 6.35 -15.57
C TYR A 34 -10.10 6.82 -15.83
N PRO A 35 -9.93 8.02 -16.46
CA PRO A 35 -8.59 8.57 -16.69
C PRO A 35 -7.99 9.09 -15.38
N ASP A 36 -6.66 9.11 -15.31
CA ASP A 36 -5.96 9.70 -14.18
C ASP A 36 -6.38 11.17 -14.01
N PRO A 37 -6.87 11.58 -12.82
CA PRO A 37 -7.30 12.95 -12.59
C PRO A 37 -6.18 13.99 -12.77
N LEU A 38 -4.92 13.60 -12.53
CA LEU A 38 -3.79 14.52 -12.62
C LEU A 38 -3.37 14.78 -14.06
N THR A 39 -3.48 13.77 -14.93
CA THR A 39 -3.05 13.88 -16.32
C THR A 39 -4.21 14.03 -17.31
N GLY A 40 -5.42 13.65 -16.89
CA GLY A 40 -6.59 13.58 -17.77
C GLY A 40 -6.52 12.43 -18.78
N GLY A 41 -5.55 11.55 -18.65
CA GLY A 41 -5.32 10.43 -19.55
C GLY A 41 -4.74 9.22 -18.86
N LEU A 42 -3.59 8.75 -19.32
CA LEU A 42 -2.92 7.58 -18.75
C LEU A 42 -2.27 7.89 -17.40
N PRO A 43 -2.21 6.91 -16.50
CA PRO A 43 -2.75 5.56 -16.64
C PRO A 43 -4.27 5.53 -16.42
N ILE A 44 -4.96 4.71 -17.22
CA ILE A 44 -6.38 4.44 -16.99
C ILE A 44 -6.50 3.59 -15.73
N THR A 45 -7.40 3.96 -14.83
CA THR A 45 -7.49 3.40 -13.48
C THR A 45 -8.87 2.77 -13.26
N ILE A 46 -8.93 1.71 -12.46
CA ILE A 46 -10.17 1.01 -12.14
C ILE A 46 -10.07 0.38 -10.74
N GLY A 47 -11.19 0.01 -10.16
CA GLY A 47 -11.25 -0.64 -8.86
C GLY A 47 -10.74 0.25 -7.74
N TRP A 48 -9.82 -0.25 -6.93
CA TRP A 48 -9.21 0.44 -5.80
C TRP A 48 -7.91 1.16 -6.20
N GLY A 49 -7.84 1.66 -7.40
CA GLY A 49 -6.65 2.34 -7.90
C GLY A 49 -5.77 1.47 -8.78
N SER A 50 -6.29 0.36 -9.30
CA SER A 50 -5.54 -0.55 -10.17
C SER A 50 -5.38 0.05 -11.56
N THR A 51 -4.17 -0.05 -12.12
CA THR A 51 -3.85 0.46 -13.47
C THR A 51 -3.52 -0.66 -14.44
N ARG A 52 -3.40 -1.90 -13.96
CA ARG A 52 -3.09 -3.08 -14.77
C ARG A 52 -3.94 -4.24 -14.32
N ASP A 53 -4.30 -5.12 -15.27
CA ASP A 53 -5.03 -6.33 -14.97
C ASP A 53 -4.10 -7.41 -14.40
N GLU A 54 -4.66 -8.60 -14.12
CA GLU A 54 -3.92 -9.73 -13.56
C GLU A 54 -2.79 -10.24 -14.46
N ASN A 55 -2.84 -9.90 -15.75
CA ASN A 55 -1.81 -10.25 -16.73
C ASN A 55 -0.81 -9.10 -16.96
N GLY A 56 -0.92 -8.03 -16.18
CA GLY A 56 -0.04 -6.87 -16.28
C GLY A 56 -0.38 -5.93 -17.43
N LYS A 57 -1.55 -6.08 -18.07
CA LYS A 57 -1.98 -5.23 -19.18
C LYS A 57 -2.75 -4.02 -18.70
N PRO A 58 -2.58 -2.85 -19.35
CA PRO A 58 -3.33 -1.66 -19.01
C PRO A 58 -4.82 -1.81 -19.35
N PHE A 59 -5.64 -1.07 -18.61
CA PHE A 59 -7.09 -1.02 -18.87
C PHE A 59 -7.42 -0.02 -19.96
N LYS A 60 -8.56 -0.23 -20.63
CA LYS A 60 -9.13 0.69 -21.61
C LYS A 60 -10.32 1.42 -20.99
N LEU A 61 -10.52 2.67 -21.38
CA LEU A 61 -11.73 3.42 -21.02
C LEU A 61 -12.97 2.64 -21.43
N GLY A 62 -14.01 2.68 -20.62
CA GLY A 62 -15.23 1.91 -20.84
C GLY A 62 -15.22 0.52 -20.23
N THR A 63 -14.07 0.03 -19.77
CA THR A 63 -13.98 -1.26 -19.06
C THR A 63 -14.77 -1.20 -17.76
N LYS A 64 -15.57 -2.23 -17.51
CA LYS A 64 -16.35 -2.40 -16.27
C LYS A 64 -15.97 -3.72 -15.62
N ILE A 65 -15.86 -3.70 -14.30
CA ILE A 65 -15.56 -4.90 -13.49
C ILE A 65 -16.54 -5.04 -12.35
N SER A 66 -16.60 -6.25 -11.78
CA SER A 66 -17.38 -6.50 -10.58
C SER A 66 -16.62 -6.04 -9.34
N GLN A 67 -17.33 -5.90 -8.21
CA GLN A 67 -16.71 -5.62 -6.92
C GLN A 67 -15.68 -6.70 -6.56
N GLN A 68 -16.01 -7.97 -6.79
CA GLN A 68 -15.10 -9.07 -6.52
C GLN A 68 -13.81 -8.96 -7.34
N THR A 69 -13.92 -8.61 -8.61
CA THR A 69 -12.73 -8.40 -9.45
C THR A 69 -11.89 -7.23 -8.94
N ALA A 70 -12.51 -6.13 -8.52
CA ALA A 70 -11.81 -5.01 -7.94
C ALA A 70 -11.00 -5.43 -6.70
N ASP A 71 -11.62 -6.21 -5.81
CA ASP A 71 -10.97 -6.72 -4.60
C ASP A 71 -9.82 -7.66 -4.94
N ASP A 72 -10.02 -8.56 -5.88
CA ASP A 72 -9.00 -9.52 -6.32
C ASP A 72 -7.79 -8.82 -6.94
N LEU A 73 -8.02 -7.78 -7.74
CA LEU A 73 -6.95 -6.98 -8.33
C LEU A 73 -6.10 -6.31 -7.25
N LEU A 74 -6.72 -5.77 -6.22
CA LEU A 74 -6.01 -5.13 -5.13
C LEU A 74 -5.13 -6.13 -4.37
N ILE A 75 -5.69 -7.27 -4.00
CA ILE A 75 -4.94 -8.30 -3.27
C ILE A 75 -3.79 -8.85 -4.11
N SER A 76 -4.03 -9.10 -5.39
CA SER A 76 -2.98 -9.57 -6.30
C SER A 76 -1.84 -8.57 -6.42
N GLN A 77 -2.15 -7.29 -6.55
CA GLN A 77 -1.16 -6.23 -6.61
C GLN A 77 -0.35 -6.16 -5.33
N ILE A 78 -1.01 -6.25 -4.17
CA ILE A 78 -0.34 -6.23 -2.88
C ILE A 78 0.66 -7.39 -2.78
N ARG A 79 0.23 -8.61 -3.13
CA ARG A 79 1.09 -9.79 -3.06
C ARG A 79 2.28 -9.73 -4.01
N ASN A 80 2.07 -9.21 -5.21
CA ASN A 80 3.09 -9.24 -6.25
C ASN A 80 4.02 -8.03 -6.26
N GLU A 81 3.53 -6.87 -5.86
CA GLU A 81 4.27 -5.62 -6.00
C GLU A 81 4.66 -4.98 -4.67
N PHE A 82 3.84 -5.10 -3.63
CA PHE A 82 4.07 -4.41 -2.36
C PHE A 82 4.73 -5.29 -1.31
N LEU A 83 4.26 -6.51 -1.11
CA LEU A 83 4.83 -7.39 -0.09
C LEU A 83 6.29 -7.75 -0.33
N PRO A 84 6.74 -8.08 -1.56
CA PRO A 84 8.14 -8.44 -1.73
C PRO A 84 9.13 -7.40 -1.22
N PRO A 85 9.04 -6.11 -1.56
CA PRO A 85 9.94 -5.13 -0.96
C PRO A 85 9.68 -4.88 0.52
N LEU A 86 8.44 -4.94 0.99
CA LEU A 86 8.11 -4.71 2.40
C LEU A 86 8.68 -5.80 3.31
N THR A 87 8.64 -7.06 2.88
CA THR A 87 9.18 -8.18 3.66
C THR A 87 10.69 -8.07 3.88
N LYS A 88 11.38 -7.26 3.07
CA LYS A 88 12.82 -7.02 3.21
C LYS A 88 13.16 -5.95 4.23
N ILE A 89 12.17 -5.22 4.74
CA ILE A 89 12.39 -4.25 5.79
C ILE A 89 12.88 -4.99 7.06
N PRO A 90 13.95 -4.50 7.71
CA PRO A 90 14.45 -5.15 8.92
C PRO A 90 13.35 -5.32 9.96
N TYR A 91 13.35 -6.49 10.59
CA TYR A 91 12.39 -6.84 11.65
C TYR A 91 10.94 -6.98 11.21
N TRP A 92 10.68 -7.08 9.90
CA TRP A 92 9.32 -7.33 9.39
C TRP A 92 8.67 -8.51 10.10
N ASN A 93 9.42 -9.61 10.31
CA ASN A 93 8.90 -10.80 10.98
C ASN A 93 8.55 -10.57 12.46
N GLN A 94 9.08 -9.53 13.08
CA GLN A 94 8.78 -9.18 14.48
C GLN A 94 7.61 -8.21 14.60
N MET A 95 7.13 -7.66 13.48
CA MET A 95 6.00 -6.75 13.47
C MET A 95 4.69 -7.52 13.56
N ASN A 96 3.72 -6.96 14.30
CA ASN A 96 2.37 -7.47 14.29
C ASN A 96 1.61 -7.00 13.04
N MET A 97 0.39 -7.49 12.85
CA MET A 97 -0.40 -7.16 11.65
C MET A 97 -0.82 -5.69 11.60
N ASN A 98 -0.98 -5.02 12.73
CA ASN A 98 -1.27 -3.58 12.73
C ASN A 98 -0.07 -2.78 12.22
N GLN A 99 1.13 -3.13 12.64
CA GLN A 99 2.36 -2.48 12.20
C GLN A 99 2.59 -2.73 10.70
N ARG A 100 2.47 -3.98 10.27
CA ARG A 100 2.59 -4.34 8.85
C ARG A 100 1.53 -3.65 8.00
N GLY A 101 0.30 -3.58 8.50
CA GLY A 101 -0.80 -2.93 7.80
C GLY A 101 -0.58 -1.44 7.63
N ALA A 102 -0.05 -0.76 8.65
CA ALA A 102 0.28 0.66 8.56
C ALA A 102 1.37 0.90 7.50
N LEU A 103 2.39 0.07 7.45
CA LEU A 103 3.45 0.18 6.45
C LEU A 103 2.94 -0.15 5.05
N LEU A 104 2.05 -1.12 4.91
CA LEU A 104 1.43 -1.44 3.63
C LEU A 104 0.62 -0.25 3.11
N SER A 105 -0.21 0.36 3.94
CA SER A 105 -0.99 1.53 3.55
C SER A 105 -0.09 2.69 3.16
N PHE A 106 0.97 2.93 3.93
CA PHE A 106 1.98 3.93 3.63
C PHE A 106 2.66 3.66 2.27
N ALA A 107 3.08 2.42 2.04
CA ALA A 107 3.71 2.01 0.80
C ALA A 107 2.78 2.17 -0.40
N TYR A 108 1.50 1.88 -0.23
CA TYR A 108 0.52 2.00 -1.30
C TYR A 108 0.43 3.45 -1.81
N ASN A 109 0.57 4.41 -0.91
CA ASN A 109 0.52 5.84 -1.25
C ASN A 109 1.86 6.39 -1.74
N LEU A 110 2.97 5.95 -1.17
CA LEU A 110 4.27 6.62 -1.36
C LEU A 110 5.33 5.73 -1.99
N GLY A 111 4.99 4.47 -2.29
CA GLY A 111 5.88 3.53 -2.94
C GLY A 111 6.36 2.42 -2.00
N ALA A 112 6.41 1.20 -2.53
CA ALA A 112 6.75 0.01 -1.75
C ALA A 112 8.22 -0.05 -1.36
N ARG A 113 9.07 0.73 -2.00
CA ARG A 113 10.52 0.74 -1.78
C ARG A 113 10.98 1.97 -1.00
N PHE A 114 10.12 2.51 -0.14
CA PHE A 114 10.44 3.71 0.63
C PHE A 114 11.62 3.49 1.59
N TYR A 115 11.75 2.30 2.16
CA TYR A 115 12.82 2.01 3.12
C TYR A 115 14.19 2.19 2.46
N GLY A 116 14.99 3.08 3.02
CA GLY A 116 16.31 3.40 2.49
C GLY A 116 16.34 4.37 1.32
N SER A 117 15.18 4.85 0.88
CA SER A 117 15.10 5.79 -0.25
C SER A 117 15.28 7.24 0.20
N SER A 118 15.75 8.07 -0.72
CA SER A 118 15.89 9.51 -0.51
C SER A 118 14.53 10.12 -0.14
N GLY A 119 14.52 10.98 0.88
CA GLY A 119 13.28 11.58 1.39
C GLY A 119 12.58 10.75 2.45
N PHE A 120 13.07 9.54 2.76
CA PHE A 120 12.48 8.64 3.75
C PHE A 120 13.45 8.32 4.88
N ASN A 121 14.30 9.28 5.25
CA ASN A 121 15.36 9.06 6.24
C ASN A 121 14.82 8.80 7.64
N THR A 122 13.79 9.53 8.04
CA THR A 122 13.23 9.42 9.39
C THR A 122 12.58 8.06 9.60
N ILE A 123 11.69 7.64 8.72
CA ILE A 123 11.03 6.34 8.86
C ILE A 123 12.04 5.19 8.75
N THR A 124 13.03 5.31 7.86
CA THR A 124 14.07 4.31 7.72
C THR A 124 14.84 4.12 9.02
N ARG A 125 15.28 5.23 9.65
CA ARG A 125 15.99 5.19 10.92
C ARG A 125 15.15 4.59 12.05
N VAL A 126 13.91 4.99 12.13
CA VAL A 126 12.96 4.51 13.15
C VAL A 126 12.77 3.00 13.03
N LEU A 127 12.56 2.49 11.83
CA LEU A 127 12.38 1.05 11.58
C LEU A 127 13.67 0.27 11.83
N LYS A 128 14.80 0.79 11.37
CA LYS A 128 16.11 0.16 11.56
C LYS A 128 16.46 -0.02 13.03
N ASN A 129 16.04 0.91 13.88
CA ASN A 129 16.35 0.91 15.31
C ASN A 129 15.23 0.34 16.18
N LYS A 130 14.22 -0.30 15.59
CA LYS A 130 13.07 -0.88 16.30
C LYS A 130 12.35 0.12 17.19
N GLN A 131 12.28 1.37 16.80
CA GLN A 131 11.62 2.41 17.57
C GLN A 131 10.11 2.43 17.25
N TRP A 132 9.44 1.32 17.58
CA TRP A 132 8.03 1.12 17.21
C TRP A 132 7.13 2.23 17.70
N ASN A 133 7.38 2.78 18.88
CA ASN A 133 6.60 3.89 19.43
C ASN A 133 6.77 5.21 18.67
N LYS A 134 7.77 5.31 17.81
CA LYS A 134 8.03 6.50 17.00
C LYS A 134 7.52 6.35 15.57
N VAL A 135 7.04 5.16 15.18
CA VAL A 135 6.56 4.92 13.82
C VAL A 135 5.37 5.80 13.47
N PRO A 136 4.33 5.95 14.31
CA PRO A 136 3.20 6.82 13.95
C PRO A 136 3.62 8.24 13.63
N ASP A 137 4.49 8.85 14.45
CA ASP A 137 4.95 10.21 14.22
C ASP A 137 5.79 10.32 12.93
N ALA A 138 6.63 9.31 12.67
CA ALA A 138 7.44 9.27 11.46
C ALA A 138 6.56 9.17 10.20
N LEU A 139 5.52 8.33 10.23
CA LEU A 139 4.59 8.22 9.10
C LEU A 139 3.80 9.50 8.89
N TYR A 140 3.48 10.20 9.96
CA TYR A 140 2.73 11.44 9.90
C TYR A 140 3.47 12.56 9.14
N LEU A 141 4.79 12.50 9.07
CA LEU A 141 5.58 13.47 8.28
C LEU A 141 5.21 13.45 6.80
N TYR A 142 4.68 12.33 6.30
CA TYR A 142 4.37 12.13 4.88
C TYR A 142 2.87 12.21 4.59
N ARG A 143 2.10 12.90 5.43
CA ARG A 143 0.63 12.98 5.30
C ARG A 143 0.14 13.75 4.08
N ASN A 144 1.03 14.48 3.40
CA ASN A 144 0.72 15.25 2.21
C ASN A 144 1.51 14.71 1.01
N PRO A 145 1.04 13.62 0.38
CA PRO A 145 1.74 13.03 -0.78
C PRO A 145 1.97 14.07 -1.88
N GLY A 146 3.13 14.01 -2.52
CA GLY A 146 3.51 14.94 -3.57
C GLY A 146 4.16 16.21 -3.07
N THR A 147 4.25 16.44 -1.75
CA THR A 147 5.01 17.53 -1.17
C THR A 147 6.28 17.00 -0.52
N ASN A 148 7.31 17.83 -0.46
CA ASN A 148 8.53 17.48 0.27
C ASN A 148 8.36 17.86 1.73
N VAL A 149 7.77 16.97 2.52
CA VAL A 149 7.45 17.23 3.92
C VAL A 149 8.54 16.77 4.88
N GLU A 150 9.47 15.97 4.41
CA GLU A 150 10.68 15.61 5.16
C GLU A 150 11.83 16.45 4.64
N ALA A 151 12.17 17.44 5.38
CA ALA A 151 13.28 18.32 5.05
C ALA A 151 14.60 17.76 5.57
#